data_c3def3663d86722339f38620d8fec2c2
#
_entry.id   c3def3663d86722339f38620d8fec2c2
#
_cell.length_a   1.000
_cell.length_b   1.000
_cell.length_c   1.000
_cell.angle_alpha   90.00
_cell.angle_beta   90.00
_cell.angle_gamma   90.00
#
_symmetry.space_group_name_H-M   'P 1'
#
loop_
_entity.id
_entity.type
_entity.pdbx_description
1 polymer ?
#
loop_
_entity_poly.entity_id
_entity_poly.type
_entity_poly.pdbx_seq_one_letter_code
_entity_poly.pdbx_strand_id
1 'polypeptide(L)'
;MSSSCPAPEKPNPFYQPAASAFMRREFLGLMSATFGWAFLPCASAQDAKGKGGNGGKVGKGDDKSKARGSAFQGEYVLPGPLAEFSTLSVVLGRVTDKAVTASVLATEAMEGFFEIGITPSKYDRKTAVAAFRAGEPAEVVFDGLKPNTEYFYRLSYRKPGASPYIQRAEYRFSTQRAPGSTFVFTIQGDSHPERPQSSHPDLYARTLQTAAMDRPDFHICIGDDFSVARVRTITPTSLAQPYLLQRPFLGLVGQTAPVFLMNGNHEQASLFNYNQTDERRDVAVGVQLARNRLYPTPAPDAFYSGNPAQLKDIGLLKNYCSWAWGDALFVILDNYWHSPALVDTGFGLKAKGGGGGGGGGARDEDKKNRDWWDITIGDPQYQWLKKTLETSKSKYKFVFAHHVLGSGRGGVDEADLYEWGGHGKKGEGSFGQKRPGWELPIHQLMVKHKVNIFFQGHDHLYCQQEKDGIIYQEVPMPSDHGYIAYNEERYASGKKLPSSGYLRVTVTPRQVKVEYVRSFLPKDETADTKQGSVAHTYDVKSKLA
;
A
#
# COMPACT_ATOMS: atom_id res chain seq x y z
N MET A 1 26.23 43.23 32.67
CA MET A 1 26.59 41.80 32.82
C MET A 1 26.16 41.12 31.55
N SER A 2 27.11 40.85 30.67
CA SER A 2 26.92 40.30 29.32
C SER A 2 26.96 38.77 29.44
N SER A 3 25.90 38.09 29.04
CA SER A 3 25.85 36.64 28.88
C SER A 3 26.18 36.29 27.43
N SER A 4 27.33 35.66 27.24
CA SER A 4 27.81 35.13 25.95
C SER A 4 27.11 33.84 25.58
N CYS A 5 26.55 33.77 24.36
CA CYS A 5 26.12 32.54 23.70
C CYS A 5 27.33 31.67 23.29
N PRO A 6 27.31 30.36 23.48
CA PRO A 6 28.35 29.49 22.93
C PRO A 6 28.17 29.29 21.40
N ALA A 7 29.31 29.22 20.70
CA ALA A 7 29.41 29.02 19.27
C ALA A 7 29.03 27.56 18.88
N PRO A 8 28.55 27.29 17.64
CA PRO A 8 28.21 25.96 17.19
C PRO A 8 29.44 25.05 17.01
N GLU A 9 29.35 23.82 17.52
CA GLU A 9 30.35 22.78 17.35
C GLU A 9 30.56 22.41 15.89
N LYS A 10 31.83 22.18 15.50
CA LYS A 10 32.23 21.73 14.16
C LYS A 10 31.82 20.27 13.94
N PRO A 11 31.38 19.86 12.73
CA PRO A 11 31.00 18.49 12.46
C PRO A 11 32.20 17.54 12.52
N ASN A 12 32.00 16.37 13.12
CA ASN A 12 32.97 15.31 13.29
C ASN A 12 33.31 14.64 11.93
N PRO A 13 34.59 14.53 11.50
CA PRO A 13 34.98 14.07 10.17
C PRO A 13 34.93 12.56 9.95
N PHE A 14 34.40 11.75 10.87
CA PHE A 14 34.43 10.28 10.79
C PHE A 14 33.09 9.60 10.43
N TYR A 15 32.10 10.32 9.92
CA TYR A 15 30.85 9.69 9.54
C TYR A 15 30.72 9.57 8.02
N GLN A 16 31.27 8.51 7.44
CA GLN A 16 30.86 8.01 6.11
C GLN A 16 30.07 6.70 6.30
N PRO A 17 28.83 6.61 5.82
CA PRO A 17 28.09 5.37 5.91
C PRO A 17 28.60 4.38 4.85
N ALA A 18 29.28 3.33 5.29
CA ALA A 18 29.80 2.24 4.44
C ALA A 18 28.71 1.45 3.69
N ALA A 19 27.44 1.60 4.07
CA ALA A 19 26.32 0.88 3.48
C ALA A 19 25.93 1.34 2.06
N SER A 20 26.29 2.57 1.65
CA SER A 20 25.85 3.11 0.34
C SER A 20 26.63 2.59 -0.87
N ALA A 21 27.84 2.11 -0.67
CA ALA A 21 28.72 1.67 -1.78
C ALA A 21 28.47 0.22 -2.20
N PHE A 22 28.09 -0.66 -1.27
CA PHE A 22 27.83 -2.08 -1.56
C PHE A 22 26.50 -2.27 -2.30
N MET A 23 25.46 -1.52 -1.94
CA MET A 23 24.16 -1.58 -2.63
C MET A 23 24.20 -1.04 -4.06
N ARG A 24 25.11 -0.11 -4.40
CA ARG A 24 25.16 0.51 -5.74
C ARG A 24 25.67 -0.42 -6.83
N ARG A 25 26.56 -1.35 -6.52
CA ARG A 25 27.20 -2.19 -7.55
C ARG A 25 26.34 -3.36 -8.02
N GLU A 26 25.63 -4.01 -7.13
CA GLU A 26 24.79 -5.16 -7.50
C GLU A 26 23.50 -4.78 -8.21
N PHE A 27 22.92 -3.61 -7.90
CA PHE A 27 21.68 -3.15 -8.52
C PHE A 27 21.85 -2.77 -10.00
N LEU A 28 23.00 -2.21 -10.38
CA LEU A 28 23.30 -1.86 -11.78
C LEU A 28 23.55 -3.09 -12.65
N GLY A 29 24.04 -4.20 -12.07
CA GLY A 29 24.32 -5.43 -12.82
C GLY A 29 23.06 -6.18 -13.26
N LEU A 30 21.95 -6.09 -12.52
CA LEU A 30 20.73 -6.86 -12.81
C LEU A 30 19.80 -6.17 -13.79
N MET A 31 19.79 -4.84 -13.82
CA MET A 31 18.94 -4.09 -14.78
C MET A 31 19.41 -4.28 -16.23
N SER A 32 20.70 -4.56 -16.45
CA SER A 32 21.22 -4.87 -17.80
C SER A 32 20.97 -6.31 -18.24
N ALA A 33 20.69 -7.24 -17.32
CA ALA A 33 20.52 -8.66 -17.63
C ALA A 33 19.06 -9.10 -17.82
N THR A 34 18.08 -8.33 -17.34
CA THR A 34 16.66 -8.73 -17.32
C THR A 34 15.76 -8.02 -18.35
N PHE A 35 16.29 -7.08 -19.13
CA PHE A 35 15.53 -6.36 -20.16
C PHE A 35 16.07 -6.57 -21.58
N GLY A 36 16.46 -7.79 -21.90
CA GLY A 36 16.69 -8.22 -23.28
C GLY A 36 15.35 -8.55 -23.95
N TRP A 37 14.67 -7.58 -24.54
CA TRP A 37 13.43 -7.76 -25.30
C TRP A 37 13.74 -8.34 -26.65
N ALA A 38 13.42 -9.62 -26.87
CA ALA A 38 13.36 -10.20 -28.20
C ALA A 38 11.90 -10.20 -28.69
N PHE A 39 11.61 -9.37 -29.68
CA PHE A 39 10.36 -9.45 -30.44
C PHE A 39 10.41 -10.69 -31.32
N LEU A 40 9.48 -11.64 -31.12
CA LEU A 40 9.16 -12.69 -32.10
C LEU A 40 7.69 -12.55 -32.51
N PRO A 41 7.38 -12.72 -33.81
CA PRO A 41 6.05 -12.49 -34.33
C PRO A 41 5.08 -13.64 -34.01
N CYS A 42 3.84 -13.28 -33.78
CA CYS A 42 2.70 -14.16 -33.55
C CYS A 42 2.48 -15.08 -34.76
N ALA A 43 2.57 -16.40 -34.56
CA ALA A 43 2.13 -17.41 -35.53
C ALA A 43 0.81 -18.04 -35.06
N SER A 44 -0.19 -17.97 -35.91
CA SER A 44 -1.49 -18.58 -35.78
C SER A 44 -1.41 -20.12 -35.73
N ALA A 45 -2.04 -20.74 -34.75
CA ALA A 45 -2.22 -22.19 -34.71
C ALA A 45 -3.60 -22.56 -35.22
N GLN A 46 -3.61 -23.34 -36.31
CA GLN A 46 -4.76 -24.04 -36.83
C GLN A 46 -4.93 -25.44 -36.19
N ASP A 47 -6.18 -25.83 -36.15
CA ASP A 47 -6.78 -27.11 -35.74
C ASP A 47 -5.98 -28.41 -35.92
N ALA A 48 -6.09 -29.31 -34.93
CA ALA A 48 -6.02 -30.75 -35.15
C ALA A 48 -7.03 -31.50 -34.28
N LYS A 49 -8.03 -32.09 -34.95
CA LYS A 49 -8.97 -33.10 -34.43
C LYS A 49 -8.28 -34.45 -34.29
N GLY A 50 -8.56 -35.17 -33.20
CA GLY A 50 -8.17 -36.58 -33.08
C GLY A 50 -9.00 -37.34 -32.04
N LYS A 51 -9.72 -38.32 -32.53
CA LYS A 51 -10.74 -39.20 -31.95
C LYS A 51 -10.27 -40.14 -30.83
N GLY A 52 -11.17 -40.38 -29.86
CA GLY A 52 -11.75 -41.72 -29.62
C GLY A 52 -11.26 -42.53 -28.43
N GLY A 53 -12.19 -42.96 -27.56
CA GLY A 53 -12.12 -44.27 -26.96
C GLY A 53 -12.32 -44.39 -25.42
N ASN A 54 -13.54 -44.50 -25.02
CA ASN A 54 -14.19 -45.48 -24.11
C ASN A 54 -13.69 -45.80 -22.69
N GLY A 55 -14.53 -45.55 -21.72
CA GLY A 55 -15.04 -46.60 -20.79
C GLY A 55 -14.47 -46.63 -19.39
N GLY A 56 -15.27 -46.33 -18.34
CA GLY A 56 -15.14 -47.00 -17.09
C GLY A 56 -15.33 -46.20 -15.80
N LYS A 57 -16.55 -46.21 -15.30
CA LYS A 57 -17.02 -46.20 -13.86
C LYS A 57 -16.51 -45.17 -12.84
N VAL A 58 -17.43 -44.30 -12.48
CA VAL A 58 -17.91 -43.83 -11.16
C VAL A 58 -17.06 -44.15 -9.92
N GLY A 59 -16.57 -43.08 -9.29
CA GLY A 59 -16.14 -43.04 -7.91
C GLY A 59 -16.26 -41.60 -7.42
N LYS A 60 -17.21 -41.34 -6.53
CA LYS A 60 -17.42 -40.06 -5.83
C LYS A 60 -16.25 -39.76 -4.90
N GLY A 61 -15.72 -38.58 -4.98
CA GLY A 61 -14.76 -38.05 -4.02
C GLY A 61 -14.30 -36.68 -4.49
N ASP A 62 -15.00 -35.63 -4.05
CA ASP A 62 -14.61 -34.24 -4.33
C ASP A 62 -13.30 -33.89 -3.62
N ASP A 63 -12.18 -34.04 -4.30
CA ASP A 63 -10.92 -33.51 -3.87
C ASP A 63 -10.54 -32.28 -4.71
N LYS A 64 -11.05 -31.11 -4.30
CA LYS A 64 -10.70 -29.80 -4.89
C LYS A 64 -9.35 -29.28 -4.44
N SER A 65 -8.47 -30.09 -3.87
CA SER A 65 -7.20 -29.66 -3.28
C SER A 65 -5.96 -29.79 -4.18
N LYS A 66 -6.09 -30.16 -5.47
CA LYS A 66 -4.93 -30.44 -6.34
C LYS A 66 -4.71 -29.42 -7.47
N ALA A 67 -4.74 -28.14 -7.16
CA ALA A 67 -4.21 -27.11 -8.05
C ALA A 67 -3.28 -26.16 -7.27
N ARG A 68 -2.34 -26.70 -6.52
CA ARG A 68 -1.32 -25.92 -5.80
C ARG A 68 0.05 -26.13 -6.42
N GLY A 69 0.55 -25.04 -7.08
CA GLY A 69 1.98 -24.76 -7.06
C GLY A 69 2.78 -25.13 -8.27
N SER A 70 2.69 -24.38 -9.34
CA SER A 70 3.91 -24.07 -10.08
C SER A 70 4.42 -22.71 -9.58
N ALA A 71 5.67 -22.63 -9.13
CA ALA A 71 6.34 -21.37 -8.93
C ALA A 71 6.29 -20.63 -10.28
N PHE A 72 5.79 -19.38 -10.26
CA PHE A 72 5.81 -18.54 -11.45
C PHE A 72 7.24 -18.42 -11.95
N GLN A 73 7.55 -19.08 -13.06
CA GLN A 73 8.81 -19.00 -13.81
C GLN A 73 8.58 -18.25 -15.14
N GLY A 74 7.40 -17.66 -15.36
CA GLY A 74 7.08 -16.89 -16.54
C GLY A 74 7.51 -15.44 -16.40
N GLU A 75 7.98 -14.86 -17.49
CA GLU A 75 8.18 -13.43 -17.63
C GLU A 75 6.82 -12.73 -17.43
N TYR A 76 6.74 -11.77 -16.50
CA TYR A 76 5.52 -11.03 -16.26
C TYR A 76 5.34 -10.02 -17.38
N VAL A 77 4.48 -10.34 -18.34
CA VAL A 77 4.18 -9.44 -19.45
C VAL A 77 3.23 -8.35 -18.98
N LEU A 78 3.73 -7.11 -18.95
CA LEU A 78 2.90 -5.95 -18.61
C LEU A 78 1.88 -5.68 -19.70
N PRO A 79 0.62 -5.34 -19.36
CA PRO A 79 -0.39 -4.91 -20.31
C PRO A 79 0.09 -3.73 -21.17
N GLY A 80 -0.41 -3.62 -22.40
CA GLY A 80 -0.05 -2.54 -23.33
C GLY A 80 -0.12 -1.13 -22.73
N PRO A 81 -1.16 -0.76 -21.95
CA PRO A 81 -1.22 0.54 -21.28
C PRO A 81 -0.10 0.80 -20.27
N LEU A 82 0.56 -0.24 -19.76
CA LEU A 82 1.67 -0.12 -18.81
C LEU A 82 3.04 -0.02 -19.48
N ALA A 83 3.15 -0.29 -20.76
CA ALA A 83 4.43 -0.27 -21.49
C ALA A 83 5.12 1.10 -21.39
N GLU A 84 4.36 2.19 -21.48
CA GLU A 84 4.87 3.55 -21.33
C GLU A 84 5.47 3.79 -19.92
N PHE A 85 4.83 3.26 -18.88
CA PHE A 85 5.26 3.41 -17.49
C PHE A 85 6.39 2.46 -17.11
N SER A 86 6.64 1.42 -17.91
CA SER A 86 7.75 0.50 -17.66
C SER A 86 9.11 1.14 -17.93
N THR A 87 9.19 2.05 -18.90
CA THR A 87 10.45 2.74 -19.26
C THR A 87 10.74 3.92 -18.33
N LEU A 88 9.70 4.69 -17.98
CA LEU A 88 9.80 5.83 -17.08
C LEU A 88 8.50 5.99 -16.30
N SER A 89 8.51 5.71 -15.01
CA SER A 89 7.36 5.87 -14.13
C SER A 89 7.49 7.10 -13.25
N VAL A 90 6.37 7.79 -13.03
CA VAL A 90 6.24 8.92 -12.10
C VAL A 90 5.19 8.57 -11.07
N VAL A 91 5.52 8.70 -9.79
CA VAL A 91 4.58 8.55 -8.68
C VAL A 91 4.70 9.76 -7.76
N LEU A 92 3.62 10.49 -7.60
CA LEU A 92 3.52 11.59 -6.64
C LEU A 92 3.34 11.03 -5.22
N GLY A 93 3.86 11.75 -4.23
CA GLY A 93 3.63 11.47 -2.81
C GLY A 93 4.05 12.65 -1.93
N ARG A 94 3.93 12.50 -0.63
CA ARG A 94 4.27 13.55 0.37
C ARG A 94 3.64 14.91 0.04
N VAL A 95 2.38 14.90 -0.39
CA VAL A 95 1.66 16.13 -0.71
C VAL A 95 1.32 16.89 0.57
N THR A 96 1.55 18.20 0.56
CA THR A 96 1.26 19.10 1.68
C THR A 96 0.39 20.28 1.21
N ASP A 97 0.26 21.29 2.03
CA ASP A 97 -0.35 22.58 1.69
C ASP A 97 0.46 23.38 0.66
N LYS A 98 1.76 23.10 0.53
CA LYS A 98 2.71 23.93 -0.26
C LYS A 98 3.75 23.15 -1.05
N ALA A 99 3.69 21.83 -1.05
CA ALA A 99 4.63 20.99 -1.78
C ALA A 99 4.02 19.65 -2.19
N VAL A 100 4.60 19.03 -3.22
CA VAL A 100 4.42 17.62 -3.58
C VAL A 100 5.74 17.06 -4.10
N THR A 101 6.00 15.78 -3.87
CA THR A 101 7.21 15.11 -4.37
C THR A 101 6.84 14.22 -5.54
N ALA A 102 7.50 14.39 -6.68
CA ALA A 102 7.47 13.48 -7.81
C ALA A 102 8.67 12.53 -7.73
N SER A 103 8.42 11.24 -7.52
CA SER A 103 9.43 10.19 -7.62
C SER A 103 9.45 9.67 -9.06
N VAL A 104 10.56 9.87 -9.75
CA VAL A 104 10.79 9.43 -11.14
C VAL A 104 11.72 8.22 -11.12
N LEU A 105 11.30 7.12 -11.73
CA LEU A 105 12.14 5.94 -11.93
C LEU A 105 12.22 5.63 -13.42
N ALA A 106 13.43 5.64 -13.97
CA ALA A 106 13.73 5.34 -15.37
C ALA A 106 14.53 4.03 -15.47
N THR A 107 14.30 3.23 -16.52
CA THR A 107 15.07 1.99 -16.80
C THR A 107 16.39 2.25 -17.52
N GLU A 108 16.54 3.41 -18.14
CA GLU A 108 17.79 3.88 -18.74
C GLU A 108 18.08 5.32 -18.29
N ALA A 109 19.34 5.76 -18.44
CA ALA A 109 19.74 7.11 -18.04
C ALA A 109 18.97 8.16 -18.84
N MET A 110 18.32 9.07 -18.15
CA MET A 110 17.54 10.19 -18.69
C MET A 110 17.83 11.47 -17.93
N GLU A 111 17.47 12.60 -18.50
CA GLU A 111 17.41 13.89 -17.83
C GLU A 111 16.10 14.58 -18.15
N GLY A 112 15.58 15.39 -17.25
CA GLY A 112 14.30 16.04 -17.48
C GLY A 112 13.96 17.09 -16.44
N PHE A 113 12.86 17.78 -16.68
CA PHE A 113 12.30 18.80 -15.80
C PHE A 113 10.79 18.76 -15.86
N PHE A 114 10.16 19.30 -14.84
CA PHE A 114 8.71 19.47 -14.78
C PHE A 114 8.33 20.93 -15.06
N GLU A 115 7.26 21.10 -15.83
CA GLU A 115 6.57 22.37 -16.04
C GLU A 115 5.27 22.33 -15.25
N ILE A 116 4.95 23.38 -14.50
CA ILE A 116 3.88 23.41 -13.51
C ILE A 116 3.10 24.72 -13.65
N GLY A 117 1.77 24.66 -13.56
CA GLY A 117 0.89 25.81 -13.60
C GLY A 117 -0.46 25.55 -12.95
N ILE A 118 -1.26 26.59 -12.78
CA ILE A 118 -2.63 26.52 -12.20
C ILE A 118 -3.74 26.51 -13.26
N THR A 119 -3.38 26.63 -14.52
CA THR A 119 -4.31 26.60 -15.64
C THR A 119 -3.87 25.48 -16.60
N PRO A 120 -4.77 24.64 -17.10
CA PRO A 120 -4.45 23.61 -18.06
C PRO A 120 -3.63 24.16 -19.24
N SER A 121 -2.57 23.43 -19.60
CA SER A 121 -1.67 23.74 -20.71
C SER A 121 -0.93 25.10 -20.62
N LYS A 122 -0.96 25.76 -19.44
CA LYS A 122 -0.23 27.01 -19.16
C LYS A 122 0.66 26.80 -17.93
N TYR A 123 1.97 26.84 -18.16
CA TYR A 123 2.97 26.58 -17.13
C TYR A 123 3.77 27.85 -16.88
N ASP A 124 3.69 28.37 -15.68
CA ASP A 124 4.39 29.57 -15.22
C ASP A 124 5.63 29.23 -14.38
N ARG A 125 5.83 27.95 -14.09
CA ARG A 125 6.96 27.44 -13.30
C ARG A 125 7.61 26.25 -13.99
N LYS A 126 8.93 26.12 -13.77
CA LYS A 126 9.75 25.02 -14.27
C LYS A 126 10.75 24.62 -13.21
N THR A 127 10.90 23.31 -12.96
CA THR A 127 11.96 22.81 -12.09
C THR A 127 13.32 22.88 -12.77
N ALA A 128 14.40 22.79 -11.98
CA ALA A 128 15.71 22.52 -12.54
C ALA A 128 15.72 21.18 -13.30
N VAL A 129 16.62 21.03 -14.26
CA VAL A 129 16.87 19.76 -14.93
C VAL A 129 17.45 18.78 -13.91
N ALA A 130 16.81 17.63 -13.76
CA ALA A 130 17.25 16.54 -12.90
C ALA A 130 17.77 15.37 -13.74
N ALA A 131 18.79 14.70 -13.24
CA ALA A 131 19.29 13.45 -13.83
C ALA A 131 18.48 12.27 -13.26
N PHE A 132 17.94 11.43 -14.13
CA PHE A 132 17.26 10.18 -13.80
C PHE A 132 18.19 9.03 -14.16
N ARG A 133 18.87 8.47 -13.16
CA ARG A 133 19.79 7.34 -13.38
C ARG A 133 18.98 6.05 -13.58
N ALA A 134 19.51 5.17 -14.42
CA ALA A 134 18.89 3.87 -14.66
C ALA A 134 18.69 3.08 -13.36
N GLY A 135 17.45 2.66 -13.07
CA GLY A 135 17.09 1.86 -11.90
C GLY A 135 17.19 2.58 -10.55
N GLU A 136 17.51 3.88 -10.52
CA GLU A 136 17.55 4.70 -9.30
C GLU A 136 16.40 5.71 -9.33
N PRO A 137 15.52 5.72 -8.30
CA PRO A 137 14.49 6.75 -8.22
C PRO A 137 15.10 8.11 -7.93
N ALA A 138 14.63 9.12 -8.64
CA ALA A 138 14.96 10.53 -8.40
C ALA A 138 13.73 11.24 -7.86
N GLU A 139 13.88 11.95 -6.74
CA GLU A 139 12.82 12.78 -6.18
C GLU A 139 12.98 14.22 -6.64
N VAL A 140 11.93 14.76 -7.26
CA VAL A 140 11.81 16.17 -7.64
C VAL A 140 10.69 16.78 -6.82
N VAL A 141 11.03 17.75 -5.97
CA VAL A 141 10.05 18.42 -5.12
C VAL A 141 9.50 19.65 -5.85
N PHE A 142 8.18 19.73 -5.94
CA PHE A 142 7.47 20.94 -6.35
C PHE A 142 7.11 21.68 -5.07
N ASP A 143 7.85 22.71 -4.73
CA ASP A 143 7.69 23.50 -3.51
C ASP A 143 7.08 24.89 -3.80
N GLY A 144 6.86 25.71 -2.76
CA GLY A 144 6.31 27.06 -2.88
C GLY A 144 4.94 27.08 -3.57
N LEU A 145 4.17 26.01 -3.46
CA LEU A 145 2.81 25.92 -3.97
C LEU A 145 1.83 26.67 -3.07
N LYS A 146 0.69 27.04 -3.62
CA LYS A 146 -0.42 27.64 -2.85
C LYS A 146 -1.29 26.56 -2.24
N PRO A 147 -1.75 26.70 -0.99
CA PRO A 147 -2.74 25.78 -0.40
C PRO A 147 -4.06 25.77 -1.18
N ASN A 148 -4.84 24.71 -1.02
CA ASN A 148 -6.18 24.55 -1.59
C ASN A 148 -6.24 24.84 -3.09
N THR A 149 -5.23 24.40 -3.84
CA THR A 149 -5.05 24.73 -5.26
C THR A 149 -4.84 23.46 -6.08
N GLU A 150 -5.54 23.38 -7.21
CA GLU A 150 -5.27 22.36 -8.23
C GLU A 150 -4.15 22.86 -9.14
N TYR A 151 -3.17 22.02 -9.40
CA TYR A 151 -2.05 22.25 -10.29
C TYR A 151 -2.08 21.28 -11.45
N PHE A 152 -1.62 21.76 -12.61
CA PHE A 152 -1.37 20.98 -13.82
C PHE A 152 0.12 20.93 -14.07
N TYR A 153 0.62 19.79 -14.49
CA TYR A 153 2.04 19.63 -14.73
C TYR A 153 2.30 18.62 -15.85
N ARG A 154 3.48 18.73 -16.48
CA ARG A 154 4.00 17.74 -17.41
C ARG A 154 5.50 17.54 -17.21
N LEU A 155 5.98 16.34 -17.54
CA LEU A 155 7.40 16.00 -17.58
C LEU A 155 7.92 16.16 -19.02
N SER A 156 9.00 16.92 -19.18
CA SER A 156 9.82 16.98 -20.37
C SER A 156 11.13 16.26 -20.10
N TYR A 157 11.46 15.22 -20.90
CA TYR A 157 12.62 14.36 -20.64
C TYR A 157 13.34 13.99 -21.94
N ARG A 158 14.60 13.54 -21.83
CA ARG A 158 15.41 13.06 -22.96
C ARG A 158 16.55 12.16 -22.46
N LYS A 159 17.22 11.44 -23.37
CA LYS A 159 18.54 10.87 -23.06
C LYS A 159 19.54 12.00 -22.86
N PRO A 160 20.51 11.85 -21.93
CA PRO A 160 21.49 12.92 -21.67
C PRO A 160 22.14 13.44 -22.94
N GLY A 161 22.08 14.74 -23.14
CA GLY A 161 22.64 15.40 -24.33
C GLY A 161 21.87 15.26 -25.64
N ALA A 162 20.78 14.50 -25.68
CA ALA A 162 19.95 14.39 -26.88
C ALA A 162 19.04 15.63 -27.06
N SER A 163 18.53 15.82 -28.28
CA SER A 163 17.60 16.90 -28.62
C SER A 163 16.57 16.38 -29.62
N PRO A 164 15.29 16.77 -29.55
CA PRO A 164 14.66 17.65 -28.55
C PRO A 164 14.28 16.90 -27.26
N TYR A 165 13.71 17.60 -26.28
CA TYR A 165 12.99 16.99 -25.17
C TYR A 165 11.68 16.35 -25.65
N ILE A 166 11.37 15.16 -25.16
CA ILE A 166 10.09 14.48 -25.32
C ILE A 166 9.16 14.97 -24.20
N GLN A 167 7.98 15.43 -24.56
CA GLN A 167 6.99 15.89 -23.60
C GLN A 167 5.97 14.77 -23.33
N ARG A 168 5.73 14.46 -22.05
CA ARG A 168 4.62 13.58 -21.64
C ARG A 168 3.30 14.32 -21.61
N ALA A 169 2.23 13.57 -21.49
CA ALA A 169 0.88 14.12 -21.27
C ALA A 169 0.86 15.01 -20.02
N GLU A 170 -0.10 15.94 -20.00
CA GLU A 170 -0.39 16.76 -18.82
C GLU A 170 -1.15 15.94 -17.78
N TYR A 171 -0.74 16.08 -16.53
CA TYR A 171 -1.39 15.52 -15.34
C TYR A 171 -1.72 16.62 -14.35
N ARG A 172 -2.46 16.29 -13.32
CA ARG A 172 -2.86 17.22 -12.28
C ARG A 172 -2.59 16.67 -10.89
N PHE A 173 -2.55 17.52 -9.89
CA PHE A 173 -2.65 17.18 -8.47
C PHE A 173 -3.25 18.36 -7.70
N SER A 174 -3.64 18.12 -6.45
CA SER A 174 -4.13 19.16 -5.56
C SER A 174 -3.26 19.26 -4.33
N THR A 175 -3.01 20.48 -3.85
CA THR A 175 -2.47 20.72 -2.51
C THR A 175 -3.55 20.57 -1.45
N GLN A 176 -3.17 20.48 -0.16
CA GLN A 176 -4.10 20.29 0.96
C GLN A 176 -5.32 21.18 0.81
N ARG A 177 -6.50 20.58 0.89
CA ARG A 177 -7.78 21.28 0.87
C ARG A 177 -8.01 22.03 2.17
N ALA A 178 -8.56 23.23 2.05
CA ALA A 178 -8.99 24.00 3.21
C ALA A 178 -10.23 23.36 3.88
N PRO A 179 -10.44 23.57 5.18
CA PRO A 179 -11.69 23.20 5.83
C PRO A 179 -12.92 23.75 5.08
N GLY A 180 -13.98 22.96 5.01
CA GLY A 180 -15.19 23.31 4.23
C GLY A 180 -15.09 22.96 2.74
N SER A 181 -13.97 22.46 2.24
CA SER A 181 -13.84 22.00 0.85
C SER A 181 -14.43 20.62 0.63
N THR A 182 -14.95 20.41 -0.59
CA THR A 182 -15.27 19.06 -1.09
C THR A 182 -14.04 18.47 -1.77
N PHE A 183 -13.76 17.21 -1.48
CA PHE A 183 -12.67 16.47 -2.13
C PHE A 183 -12.98 14.98 -2.24
N VAL A 184 -12.23 14.28 -3.09
CA VAL A 184 -12.33 12.84 -3.30
C VAL A 184 -10.99 12.20 -2.96
N PHE A 185 -11.02 11.05 -2.33
CA PHE A 185 -9.87 10.14 -2.27
C PHE A 185 -10.31 8.72 -2.62
N THR A 186 -9.37 7.91 -3.07
CA THR A 186 -9.64 6.53 -3.44
C THR A 186 -8.79 5.57 -2.62
N ILE A 187 -9.30 4.36 -2.41
CA ILE A 187 -8.63 3.32 -1.61
C ILE A 187 -8.68 2.00 -2.37
N GLN A 188 -7.53 1.33 -2.50
CA GLN A 188 -7.44 -0.05 -2.94
C GLN A 188 -7.07 -0.98 -1.79
N GLY A 189 -7.59 -2.21 -1.84
CA GLY A 189 -7.14 -3.32 -1.00
C GLY A 189 -5.93 -4.03 -1.60
N ASP A 190 -5.70 -5.21 -1.11
CA ASP A 190 -4.64 -6.16 -1.40
C ASP A 190 -4.49 -6.45 -2.90
N SER A 191 -3.52 -5.86 -3.58
CA SER A 191 -3.41 -6.01 -5.04
C SER A 191 -2.73 -7.31 -5.48
N HIS A 192 -1.79 -7.82 -4.69
CA HIS A 192 -1.09 -9.09 -4.90
C HIS A 192 -0.70 -9.40 -6.36
N PRO A 193 -0.03 -8.51 -7.09
CA PRO A 193 0.29 -8.75 -8.50
C PRO A 193 1.18 -9.98 -8.73
N GLU A 194 1.84 -10.47 -7.68
CA GLU A 194 2.64 -11.70 -7.71
C GLU A 194 1.81 -12.99 -7.67
N ARG A 195 0.47 -12.89 -7.57
CA ARG A 195 -0.45 -14.05 -7.47
C ARG A 195 -1.33 -14.19 -8.71
N PRO A 196 -0.82 -14.75 -9.83
CA PRO A 196 -1.57 -14.83 -11.09
C PRO A 196 -2.87 -15.64 -10.99
N GLN A 197 -3.03 -16.47 -9.97
CA GLN A 197 -4.26 -17.23 -9.73
C GLN A 197 -5.42 -16.39 -9.19
N SER A 198 -5.15 -15.22 -8.63
CA SER A 198 -6.16 -14.32 -8.07
C SER A 198 -6.00 -12.87 -8.53
N SER A 199 -4.87 -12.52 -9.16
CA SER A 199 -4.61 -11.17 -9.65
C SER A 199 -4.37 -11.18 -11.15
N HIS A 200 -5.09 -10.32 -11.89
CA HIS A 200 -4.95 -10.15 -13.32
C HIS A 200 -4.41 -8.75 -13.65
N PRO A 201 -3.29 -8.64 -14.38
CA PRO A 201 -2.63 -7.35 -14.62
C PRO A 201 -3.50 -6.35 -15.38
N ASP A 202 -4.26 -6.80 -16.41
CA ASP A 202 -5.15 -5.91 -17.15
C ASP A 202 -6.31 -5.40 -16.28
N LEU A 203 -6.85 -6.25 -15.41
CA LEU A 203 -7.92 -5.84 -14.48
C LEU A 203 -7.39 -4.83 -13.47
N TYR A 204 -6.20 -5.07 -12.92
CA TYR A 204 -5.55 -4.14 -12.01
C TYR A 204 -5.29 -2.78 -12.68
N ALA A 205 -4.73 -2.79 -13.89
CA ALA A 205 -4.51 -1.58 -14.66
C ALA A 205 -5.82 -0.82 -14.91
N ARG A 206 -6.89 -1.51 -15.30
CA ARG A 206 -8.23 -0.91 -15.51
C ARG A 206 -8.79 -0.29 -14.22
N THR A 207 -8.62 -0.96 -13.09
CA THR A 207 -9.05 -0.45 -11.78
C THR A 207 -8.36 0.87 -11.46
N LEU A 208 -7.03 0.92 -11.59
CA LEU A 208 -6.25 2.13 -11.31
C LEU A 208 -6.52 3.27 -12.29
N GLN A 209 -6.73 2.96 -13.58
CA GLN A 209 -7.15 3.95 -14.56
C GLN A 209 -8.52 4.54 -14.24
N THR A 210 -9.48 3.70 -13.82
CA THR A 210 -10.82 4.16 -13.42
C THR A 210 -10.74 5.01 -12.15
N ALA A 211 -9.94 4.60 -11.17
CA ALA A 211 -9.69 5.40 -9.96
C ALA A 211 -9.05 6.78 -10.29
N ALA A 212 -8.13 6.81 -11.26
CA ALA A 212 -7.53 8.08 -11.72
C ALA A 212 -8.55 9.01 -12.39
N MET A 213 -9.54 8.46 -13.14
CA MET A 213 -10.60 9.24 -13.77
C MET A 213 -11.56 9.90 -12.77
N ASP A 214 -11.68 9.38 -11.55
CA ASP A 214 -12.42 10.02 -10.46
C ASP A 214 -11.73 11.30 -9.95
N ARG A 215 -10.53 11.62 -10.45
CA ARG A 215 -9.72 12.80 -10.10
C ARG A 215 -9.50 12.93 -8.59
N PRO A 216 -9.07 11.88 -7.89
CA PRO A 216 -8.88 11.95 -6.45
C PRO A 216 -7.76 12.93 -6.08
N ASP A 217 -7.85 13.51 -4.88
CA ASP A 217 -6.78 14.33 -4.32
C ASP A 217 -5.58 13.48 -3.89
N PHE A 218 -5.84 12.21 -3.53
CA PHE A 218 -4.82 11.18 -3.25
C PHE A 218 -5.41 9.77 -3.31
N HIS A 219 -4.53 8.78 -3.43
CA HIS A 219 -4.86 7.36 -3.47
C HIS A 219 -4.17 6.63 -2.33
N ILE A 220 -4.90 5.75 -1.60
CA ILE A 220 -4.39 4.97 -0.48
C ILE A 220 -4.33 3.50 -0.87
N CYS A 221 -3.16 2.88 -0.73
CA CYS A 221 -2.93 1.44 -0.82
C CYS A 221 -2.90 0.89 0.62
N ILE A 222 -3.86 0.01 0.96
CA ILE A 222 -4.09 -0.40 2.36
C ILE A 222 -3.21 -1.57 2.82
N GLY A 223 -2.20 -1.93 2.03
CA GLY A 223 -1.23 -3.00 2.30
C GLY A 223 -1.46 -4.25 1.46
N ASP A 224 -0.51 -5.18 1.57
CA ASP A 224 -0.40 -6.40 0.75
C ASP A 224 -0.27 -6.12 -0.76
N ASP A 225 0.39 -5.00 -1.07
CA ASP A 225 0.73 -4.61 -2.43
C ASP A 225 2.13 -5.10 -2.84
N PHE A 226 3.02 -5.37 -1.88
CA PHE A 226 4.44 -5.67 -2.10
C PHE A 226 4.86 -6.95 -1.38
N SER A 227 4.36 -8.08 -1.84
CA SER A 227 4.64 -9.35 -1.17
C SER A 227 6.07 -9.84 -1.41
N VAL A 228 6.80 -10.05 -0.31
CA VAL A 228 8.12 -10.68 -0.30
C VAL A 228 8.08 -12.16 0.04
N ALA A 229 6.91 -12.71 0.29
CA ALA A 229 6.73 -14.11 0.70
C ALA A 229 7.25 -15.14 -0.33
N ARG A 230 7.44 -14.75 -1.58
CA ARG A 230 7.97 -15.61 -2.65
C ARG A 230 9.44 -15.36 -3.00
N VAL A 231 10.08 -14.40 -2.37
CA VAL A 231 11.50 -14.13 -2.55
C VAL A 231 12.30 -15.29 -1.98
N ARG A 232 13.07 -15.98 -2.83
CA ARG A 232 13.84 -17.17 -2.45
C ARG A 232 15.28 -16.86 -2.06
N THR A 233 15.89 -15.90 -2.75
CA THR A 233 17.24 -15.45 -2.49
C THR A 233 17.16 -14.06 -1.89
N ILE A 234 17.66 -13.91 -0.68
CA ILE A 234 17.58 -12.66 0.07
C ILE A 234 18.78 -11.80 -0.30
N THR A 235 18.52 -10.80 -1.17
CA THR A 235 19.47 -9.78 -1.57
C THR A 235 18.73 -8.43 -1.63
N PRO A 236 19.41 -7.28 -1.53
CA PRO A 236 18.78 -5.98 -1.71
C PRO A 236 18.00 -5.86 -3.02
N THR A 237 18.50 -6.47 -4.08
CA THR A 237 17.87 -6.48 -5.41
C THR A 237 16.59 -7.30 -5.41
N SER A 238 16.62 -8.54 -4.91
CA SER A 238 15.43 -9.41 -4.89
C SER A 238 14.33 -8.87 -3.98
N LEU A 239 14.69 -8.23 -2.86
CA LEU A 239 13.74 -7.59 -1.95
C LEU A 239 13.12 -6.31 -2.54
N ALA A 240 13.79 -5.67 -3.50
CA ALA A 240 13.26 -4.51 -4.21
C ALA A 240 12.30 -4.89 -5.36
N GLN A 241 12.34 -6.13 -5.86
CA GLN A 241 11.55 -6.55 -7.03
C GLN A 241 10.03 -6.34 -6.87
N PRO A 242 9.37 -6.70 -5.75
CA PRO A 242 7.95 -6.44 -5.57
C PRO A 242 7.61 -4.94 -5.70
N TYR A 243 8.47 -4.08 -5.17
CA TYR A 243 8.29 -2.62 -5.25
C TYR A 243 8.48 -2.08 -6.67
N LEU A 244 9.43 -2.64 -7.42
CA LEU A 244 9.64 -2.30 -8.83
C LEU A 244 8.49 -2.78 -9.71
N LEU A 245 7.96 -3.97 -9.45
CA LEU A 245 6.80 -4.53 -10.15
C LEU A 245 5.56 -3.62 -10.04
N GLN A 246 5.36 -3.00 -8.90
CA GLN A 246 4.22 -2.11 -8.67
C GLN A 246 4.37 -0.73 -9.31
N ARG A 247 5.59 -0.29 -9.66
CA ARG A 247 5.83 1.07 -10.20
C ARG A 247 4.99 1.40 -11.43
N PRO A 248 4.91 0.54 -12.48
CA PRO A 248 4.05 0.80 -13.63
C PRO A 248 2.57 0.90 -13.28
N PHE A 249 2.08 0.02 -12.41
CA PHE A 249 0.69 0.03 -11.97
C PHE A 249 0.36 1.29 -11.18
N LEU A 250 1.07 1.55 -10.12
CA LEU A 250 0.85 2.74 -9.29
C LEU A 250 1.14 4.05 -10.03
N GLY A 251 1.93 4.01 -11.11
CA GLY A 251 2.10 5.12 -12.04
C GLY A 251 0.81 5.52 -12.75
N LEU A 252 -0.14 4.60 -12.97
CA LEU A 252 -1.43 4.92 -13.61
C LEU A 252 -2.27 5.91 -12.80
N VAL A 253 -2.32 5.76 -11.49
CA VAL A 253 -3.02 6.67 -10.58
C VAL A 253 -2.07 7.69 -9.97
N GLY A 254 -0.84 7.29 -9.67
CA GLY A 254 0.14 8.07 -8.89
C GLY A 254 0.67 9.31 -9.60
N GLN A 255 0.53 9.42 -10.91
CA GLN A 255 0.87 10.65 -11.62
C GLN A 255 -0.25 11.70 -11.59
N THR A 256 -1.46 11.36 -11.14
CA THR A 256 -2.55 12.32 -10.99
C THR A 256 -3.06 12.45 -9.55
N ALA A 257 -2.68 11.51 -8.69
CA ALA A 257 -3.03 11.50 -7.27
C ALA A 257 -1.84 11.03 -6.44
N PRO A 258 -1.32 11.82 -5.50
CA PRO A 258 -0.29 11.37 -4.58
C PRO A 258 -0.68 10.06 -3.89
N VAL A 259 0.27 9.10 -3.81
CA VAL A 259 0.03 7.77 -3.28
C VAL A 259 0.50 7.67 -1.83
N PHE A 260 -0.37 7.14 -0.97
CA PHE A 260 -0.06 6.74 0.39
C PHE A 260 0.00 5.21 0.47
N LEU A 261 1.11 4.69 0.95
CA LEU A 261 1.33 3.25 1.09
C LEU A 261 1.23 2.85 2.55
N MET A 262 0.53 1.77 2.83
CA MET A 262 0.51 1.12 4.14
C MET A 262 1.28 -0.19 4.10
N ASN A 263 1.68 -0.70 5.25
CA ASN A 263 2.20 -2.06 5.37
C ASN A 263 1.06 -3.02 5.64
N GLY A 264 1.01 -4.11 4.88
CA GLY A 264 0.24 -5.29 5.18
C GLY A 264 1.11 -6.42 5.74
N ASN A 265 0.54 -7.57 5.98
CA ASN A 265 1.29 -8.72 6.52
C ASN A 265 2.24 -9.35 5.49
N HIS A 266 2.06 -9.09 4.20
CA HIS A 266 2.94 -9.58 3.14
C HIS A 266 4.14 -8.68 2.85
N GLU A 267 4.16 -7.42 3.30
CA GLU A 267 5.31 -6.55 3.15
C GLU A 267 6.46 -6.96 4.04
N GLN A 268 6.19 -7.34 5.29
CA GLN A 268 7.30 -7.67 6.20
C GLN A 268 6.96 -8.68 7.30
N ALA A 269 5.83 -8.58 7.94
CA ALA A 269 5.65 -9.16 9.27
C ALA A 269 5.03 -10.53 9.28
N SER A 270 4.48 -11.03 8.19
CA SER A 270 3.99 -12.41 8.19
C SER A 270 5.11 -13.42 8.44
N LEU A 271 6.35 -13.06 8.08
CA LEU A 271 7.53 -13.95 8.20
C LEU A 271 8.75 -13.25 8.75
N PHE A 272 8.81 -11.94 8.64
CA PHE A 272 10.01 -11.16 8.81
C PHE A 272 9.70 -10.05 9.78
N ASN A 273 10.33 -10.08 10.94
CA ASN A 273 10.12 -9.09 11.96
C ASN A 273 11.46 -8.51 12.39
N TYR A 274 11.51 -7.20 12.57
CA TYR A 274 12.70 -6.49 13.02
C TYR A 274 13.23 -7.01 14.38
N ASN A 275 12.35 -7.54 15.21
CA ASN A 275 12.70 -8.09 16.52
C ASN A 275 13.32 -9.49 16.48
N GLN A 276 13.41 -10.12 15.31
CA GLN A 276 14.12 -11.39 15.13
C GLN A 276 15.63 -11.17 15.11
N THR A 277 16.40 -12.23 15.42
CA THR A 277 17.87 -12.19 15.49
C THR A 277 18.55 -12.90 14.33
N ASP A 278 17.78 -13.42 13.39
CA ASP A 278 18.24 -14.18 12.23
C ASP A 278 17.96 -13.42 10.90
N GLU A 279 18.10 -14.10 9.77
CA GLU A 279 17.87 -13.58 8.43
C GLU A 279 16.48 -12.94 8.23
N ARG A 280 15.49 -13.27 9.06
CA ARG A 280 14.15 -12.68 9.01
C ARG A 280 14.18 -11.20 9.34
N ARG A 281 15.09 -10.78 10.24
CA ARG A 281 15.34 -9.38 10.52
C ARG A 281 15.92 -8.65 9.31
N ASP A 282 16.87 -9.27 8.62
CA ASP A 282 17.53 -8.68 7.45
C ASP A 282 16.53 -8.48 6.30
N VAL A 283 15.57 -9.40 6.14
CA VAL A 283 14.48 -9.25 5.18
C VAL A 283 13.60 -8.06 5.56
N ALA A 284 13.16 -7.94 6.83
CA ALA A 284 12.34 -6.82 7.28
C ALA A 284 13.06 -5.46 7.04
N VAL A 285 14.36 -5.39 7.35
CA VAL A 285 15.19 -4.20 7.07
C VAL A 285 15.28 -3.92 5.57
N GLY A 286 15.59 -4.94 4.77
CA GLY A 286 15.79 -4.79 3.33
C GLY A 286 14.54 -4.35 2.58
N VAL A 287 13.36 -4.88 2.92
CA VAL A 287 12.09 -4.46 2.29
C VAL A 287 11.70 -3.05 2.69
N GLN A 288 11.94 -2.67 3.96
CA GLN A 288 11.65 -1.30 4.39
C GLN A 288 12.58 -0.28 3.71
N LEU A 289 13.86 -0.62 3.53
CA LEU A 289 14.80 0.20 2.74
C LEU A 289 14.35 0.33 1.28
N ALA A 290 13.90 -0.76 0.65
CA ALA A 290 13.38 -0.74 -0.72
C ALA A 290 12.14 0.17 -0.83
N ARG A 291 11.19 0.04 0.11
CA ARG A 291 9.99 0.90 0.18
C ARG A 291 10.37 2.37 0.32
N ASN A 292 11.20 2.71 1.29
CA ASN A 292 11.63 4.08 1.57
C ASN A 292 12.40 4.72 0.40
N ARG A 293 13.12 3.90 -0.38
CA ARG A 293 13.87 4.35 -1.55
C ARG A 293 12.99 4.53 -2.78
N LEU A 294 12.09 3.58 -3.03
CA LEU A 294 11.35 3.52 -4.30
C LEU A 294 10.08 4.37 -4.31
N TYR A 295 9.57 4.76 -3.14
CA TYR A 295 8.34 5.54 -3.05
C TYR A 295 8.49 6.74 -2.11
N PRO A 296 7.90 7.91 -2.47
CA PRO A 296 7.97 9.13 -1.69
C PRO A 296 6.95 9.08 -0.53
N THR A 297 7.19 8.21 0.45
CA THR A 297 6.32 8.03 1.62
C THR A 297 6.45 9.18 2.62
N PRO A 298 5.37 9.58 3.33
CA PRO A 298 5.41 10.60 4.37
C PRO A 298 6.42 10.28 5.48
N ALA A 299 7.02 11.32 6.02
CA ALA A 299 7.84 11.28 7.21
C ALA A 299 7.37 12.37 8.18
N PRO A 300 7.58 12.22 9.50
CA PRO A 300 7.23 13.27 10.45
C PRO A 300 7.92 14.59 10.11
N ASP A 301 7.13 15.65 9.98
CA ASP A 301 7.58 17.01 9.71
C ASP A 301 6.57 18.04 10.27
N ALA A 302 6.55 19.25 9.73
CA ALA A 302 5.58 20.27 10.13
C ALA A 302 4.14 19.96 9.66
N PHE A 303 3.96 19.09 8.65
CA PHE A 303 2.67 18.75 8.06
C PHE A 303 2.18 17.34 8.47
N TYR A 304 3.08 16.36 8.44
CA TYR A 304 2.79 14.97 8.80
C TYR A 304 3.22 14.69 10.24
N SER A 305 2.33 14.16 11.05
CA SER A 305 2.69 13.52 12.32
C SER A 305 2.94 12.03 12.09
N GLY A 306 3.82 11.40 12.87
CA GLY A 306 4.12 9.96 12.69
C GLY A 306 5.28 9.50 13.57
N ASN A 307 5.93 8.41 13.16
CA ASN A 307 7.02 7.79 13.88
C ASN A 307 8.34 8.59 13.74
N PRO A 308 8.81 9.26 14.80
CA PRO A 308 10.06 10.02 14.75
C PRO A 308 11.31 9.17 14.99
N ALA A 309 11.16 7.88 15.32
CA ALA A 309 12.28 7.03 15.70
C ALA A 309 13.22 6.77 14.51
N GLN A 310 14.51 6.99 14.77
CA GLN A 310 15.60 6.67 13.85
C GLN A 310 16.14 5.28 14.18
N LEU A 311 15.92 4.32 13.30
CA LEU A 311 16.50 2.99 13.43
C LEU A 311 17.88 2.94 12.78
N LYS A 312 18.86 2.33 13.47
CA LYS A 312 20.26 2.28 13.03
C LYS A 312 20.43 1.84 11.57
N ASP A 313 19.67 0.84 11.13
CA ASP A 313 19.85 0.22 9.82
C ASP A 313 18.90 0.76 8.74
N ILE A 314 17.91 1.59 9.11
CA ILE A 314 16.84 2.05 8.22
C ILE A 314 16.72 3.57 8.18
N GLY A 315 17.04 4.26 9.27
CA GLY A 315 16.64 5.64 9.49
C GLY A 315 15.17 5.73 9.94
N LEU A 316 14.42 6.68 9.40
CA LEU A 316 12.97 6.79 9.64
C LEU A 316 12.21 5.64 9.00
N LEU A 317 11.36 4.97 9.77
CA LEU A 317 10.51 3.89 9.27
C LEU A 317 9.46 4.38 8.28
N LYS A 318 8.86 5.55 8.52
CA LYS A 318 7.75 6.07 7.70
C LYS A 318 6.58 5.09 7.62
N ASN A 319 6.29 4.39 8.70
CA ASN A 319 5.36 3.27 8.75
C ASN A 319 3.96 3.69 9.20
N TYR A 320 3.84 4.58 10.19
CA TYR A 320 2.57 5.17 10.59
C TYR A 320 2.63 6.69 10.54
N CYS A 321 1.52 7.32 10.17
CA CYS A 321 1.43 8.77 10.05
C CYS A 321 -0.01 9.29 10.16
N SER A 322 -0.15 10.59 10.36
CA SER A 322 -1.42 11.29 10.24
C SER A 322 -1.27 12.65 9.58
N TRP A 323 -2.36 13.09 8.94
CA TRP A 323 -2.47 14.43 8.34
C TRP A 323 -3.93 14.88 8.34
N ALA A 324 -4.14 16.19 8.23
CA ALA A 324 -5.45 16.77 8.00
C ALA A 324 -5.63 17.09 6.50
N TRP A 325 -6.85 16.93 5.98
CA TRP A 325 -7.21 17.32 4.62
C TRP A 325 -8.67 17.77 4.58
N GLY A 326 -8.92 19.02 4.23
CA GLY A 326 -10.26 19.59 4.38
C GLY A 326 -10.78 19.48 5.81
N ASP A 327 -11.98 18.96 5.97
CA ASP A 327 -12.62 18.72 7.27
C ASP A 327 -12.26 17.37 7.90
N ALA A 328 -11.33 16.61 7.33
CA ALA A 328 -11.01 15.26 7.77
C ALA A 328 -9.60 15.09 8.34
N LEU A 329 -9.46 14.23 9.35
CA LEU A 329 -8.22 13.65 9.85
C LEU A 329 -8.04 12.25 9.27
N PHE A 330 -6.85 11.97 8.77
CA PHE A 330 -6.40 10.67 8.28
C PHE A 330 -5.33 10.14 9.23
N VAL A 331 -5.49 8.89 9.68
CA VAL A 331 -4.57 8.22 10.60
C VAL A 331 -4.24 6.85 10.06
N ILE A 332 -3.01 6.63 9.65
CA ILE A 332 -2.50 5.33 9.21
C ILE A 332 -1.78 4.67 10.37
N LEU A 333 -2.14 3.43 10.69
CA LEU A 333 -1.49 2.57 11.69
C LEU A 333 -0.62 1.50 11.02
N ASP A 334 0.44 1.11 11.71
CA ASP A 334 1.26 -0.05 11.35
C ASP A 334 1.12 -1.13 12.42
N ASN A 335 0.51 -2.23 12.05
CA ASN A 335 0.22 -3.34 12.95
C ASN A 335 1.42 -4.26 13.21
N TYR A 336 2.53 -4.10 12.48
CA TYR A 336 3.49 -5.20 12.33
C TYR A 336 4.84 -4.91 12.94
N TRP A 337 5.33 -3.70 12.79
CA TRP A 337 6.73 -3.38 13.05
C TRP A 337 7.15 -3.53 14.52
N HIS A 338 6.23 -3.29 15.45
CA HIS A 338 6.52 -3.30 16.89
C HIS A 338 6.19 -4.63 17.58
N SER A 339 5.57 -5.57 16.88
CA SER A 339 5.22 -6.87 17.46
C SER A 339 6.47 -7.69 17.75
N PRO A 340 6.64 -8.24 18.97
CA PRO A 340 7.74 -9.15 19.29
C PRO A 340 7.57 -10.50 18.59
N ALA A 341 6.34 -10.89 18.26
CA ALA A 341 6.01 -12.11 17.54
C ALA A 341 5.60 -11.80 16.09
N LEU A 342 5.74 -12.78 15.20
CA LEU A 342 5.25 -12.69 13.82
C LEU A 342 3.72 -12.61 13.82
N VAL A 343 3.15 -11.67 13.06
CA VAL A 343 1.69 -11.45 13.01
C VAL A 343 1.00 -12.58 12.29
N ASP A 344 1.49 -12.96 11.13
CA ASP A 344 0.97 -14.09 10.36
C ASP A 344 2.02 -15.19 10.28
N THR A 345 1.61 -16.41 10.59
CA THR A 345 2.47 -17.58 10.57
C THR A 345 2.18 -18.50 9.38
N GLY A 346 1.28 -18.08 8.46
CA GLY A 346 0.78 -18.90 7.37
C GLY A 346 1.67 -18.94 6.12
N PHE A 347 2.63 -18.02 5.97
CA PHE A 347 3.45 -17.87 4.77
C PHE A 347 4.93 -17.90 5.14
N GLY A 348 5.78 -18.66 4.44
CA GLY A 348 7.13 -18.71 4.80
C GLY A 348 8.15 -19.33 3.87
N LEU A 349 9.39 -18.86 4.02
CA LEU A 349 10.56 -19.56 3.56
C LEU A 349 10.54 -20.98 4.15
N LYS A 350 10.62 -21.99 3.31
CA LYS A 350 10.78 -23.38 3.78
C LYS A 350 12.02 -23.42 4.65
N ALA A 351 11.86 -23.83 5.90
CA ALA A 351 12.97 -24.23 6.72
C ALA A 351 13.79 -25.26 5.91
N LYS A 352 15.10 -25.07 5.80
CA LYS A 352 16.02 -26.00 5.15
C LYS A 352 15.74 -27.40 5.68
N GLY A 353 15.18 -28.33 4.86
CA GLY A 353 15.05 -29.74 5.19
C GLY A 353 13.68 -30.41 5.00
N GLY A 354 12.63 -29.72 4.57
CA GLY A 354 11.30 -30.32 4.40
C GLY A 354 10.92 -30.51 2.92
N GLY A 355 10.92 -31.72 2.42
CA GLY A 355 10.37 -32.07 1.11
C GLY A 355 8.83 -31.99 1.10
N GLY A 356 8.27 -31.47 0.01
CA GLY A 356 6.87 -31.67 -0.36
C GLY A 356 5.87 -30.57 0.00
N GLY A 357 5.34 -29.91 -1.03
CA GLY A 357 3.96 -29.41 -1.09
C GLY A 357 3.59 -28.17 -0.28
N GLY A 358 3.52 -27.03 -0.95
CA GLY A 358 2.56 -25.97 -0.70
C GLY A 358 2.48 -25.34 0.69
N GLY A 359 2.90 -24.10 0.80
CA GLY A 359 2.58 -23.25 1.95
C GLY A 359 3.46 -23.53 3.16
N GLY A 360 4.60 -22.85 3.27
CA GLY A 360 5.40 -22.87 4.48
C GLY A 360 4.64 -22.20 5.62
N GLY A 361 3.81 -22.98 6.32
CA GLY A 361 3.24 -22.54 7.59
C GLY A 361 4.33 -22.42 8.65
N ALA A 362 4.15 -21.54 9.62
CA ALA A 362 4.88 -21.58 10.86
C ALA A 362 4.87 -23.02 11.40
N ARG A 363 5.93 -23.38 12.12
CA ARG A 363 5.97 -24.63 12.84
C ARG A 363 4.71 -24.73 13.69
N ASP A 364 4.08 -25.89 13.71
CA ASP A 364 2.85 -26.12 14.50
C ASP A 364 3.05 -25.74 15.98
N GLU A 365 4.28 -25.77 16.47
CA GLU A 365 4.66 -25.33 17.81
C GLU A 365 4.47 -23.82 18.00
N ASP A 366 4.78 -22.99 16.99
CA ASP A 366 4.59 -21.54 17.04
C ASP A 366 3.10 -21.15 17.04
N LYS A 367 2.23 -22.02 16.50
CA LYS A 367 0.79 -21.82 16.48
C LYS A 367 0.10 -22.20 17.79
N LYS A 368 0.60 -23.23 18.47
CA LYS A 368 -0.07 -23.81 19.66
C LYS A 368 0.11 -23.00 20.93
N ASN A 369 1.26 -22.30 21.06
CA ASN A 369 1.64 -21.58 22.29
C ASN A 369 1.64 -20.07 22.13
N ARG A 370 1.03 -19.52 21.07
CA ARG A 370 1.06 -18.11 20.77
C ARG A 370 0.18 -17.33 21.75
N ASP A 371 0.77 -16.37 22.45
CA ASP A 371 0.01 -15.31 23.11
C ASP A 371 -0.32 -14.21 22.08
N TRP A 372 -1.60 -14.10 21.72
CA TRP A 372 -2.06 -13.08 20.78
C TRP A 372 -1.94 -11.65 21.30
N TRP A 373 -1.68 -11.48 22.59
CA TRP A 373 -1.29 -10.19 23.16
C TRP A 373 0.11 -9.74 22.74
N ASP A 374 0.94 -10.64 22.19
CA ASP A 374 2.24 -10.29 21.63
C ASP A 374 2.16 -9.63 20.26
N ILE A 375 0.98 -9.61 19.63
CA ILE A 375 0.71 -8.80 18.45
C ILE A 375 0.31 -7.41 18.93
N THR A 376 1.08 -6.40 18.54
CA THR A 376 0.92 -5.06 19.11
C THR A 376 1.36 -3.95 18.16
N ILE A 377 0.65 -2.81 18.20
CA ILE A 377 1.13 -1.58 17.60
C ILE A 377 2.26 -0.93 18.43
N GLY A 378 2.47 -1.39 19.67
CA GLY A 378 3.47 -0.87 20.60
C GLY A 378 3.10 0.44 21.28
N ASP A 379 3.66 0.65 22.46
CA ASP A 379 3.37 1.83 23.29
C ASP A 379 3.61 3.17 22.58
N PRO A 380 4.71 3.37 21.82
CA PRO A 380 4.94 4.66 21.16
C PRO A 380 3.85 5.00 20.15
N GLN A 381 3.38 4.02 19.37
CA GLN A 381 2.33 4.25 18.39
C GLN A 381 0.96 4.44 19.06
N TYR A 382 0.67 3.70 20.13
CA TYR A 382 -0.57 3.88 20.89
C TYR A 382 -0.65 5.29 21.50
N GLN A 383 0.41 5.77 22.18
CA GLN A 383 0.42 7.10 22.78
C GLN A 383 0.31 8.20 21.71
N TRP A 384 0.95 7.99 20.56
CA TRP A 384 0.82 8.89 19.42
C TRP A 384 -0.61 8.88 18.85
N LEU A 385 -1.24 7.71 18.70
CA LEU A 385 -2.64 7.58 18.25
C LEU A 385 -3.58 8.32 19.20
N LYS A 386 -3.45 8.04 20.49
CA LYS A 386 -4.25 8.69 21.54
C LYS A 386 -4.14 10.21 21.43
N LYS A 387 -2.92 10.75 21.45
CA LYS A 387 -2.68 12.19 21.32
C LYS A 387 -3.24 12.76 20.03
N THR A 388 -3.06 12.08 18.91
CA THR A 388 -3.56 12.50 17.58
C THR A 388 -5.07 12.62 17.58
N LEU A 389 -5.78 11.63 18.11
CA LEU A 389 -7.24 11.64 18.19
C LEU A 389 -7.76 12.69 19.19
N GLU A 390 -7.12 12.85 20.34
CA GLU A 390 -7.49 13.83 21.38
C GLU A 390 -7.35 15.28 20.91
N THR A 391 -6.28 15.58 20.21
CA THR A 391 -5.98 16.96 19.79
C THR A 391 -6.71 17.38 18.52
N SER A 392 -7.22 16.41 17.74
CA SER A 392 -7.87 16.68 16.47
C SER A 392 -9.24 17.33 16.63
N LYS A 393 -9.44 18.45 15.94
CA LYS A 393 -10.71 19.15 15.79
C LYS A 393 -11.40 18.85 14.46
N SER A 394 -10.86 17.92 13.67
CA SER A 394 -11.44 17.52 12.37
C SER A 394 -12.83 16.96 12.55
N LYS A 395 -13.72 17.36 11.65
CA LYS A 395 -15.14 16.99 11.63
C LYS A 395 -15.34 15.51 11.36
N TYR A 396 -14.48 14.95 10.51
CA TYR A 396 -14.43 13.52 10.20
C TYR A 396 -13.08 12.98 10.60
N LYS A 397 -13.08 11.73 11.08
CA LYS A 397 -11.85 11.01 11.45
C LYS A 397 -11.87 9.64 10.82
N PHE A 398 -10.84 9.35 10.03
CA PHE A 398 -10.63 8.08 9.36
C PHE A 398 -9.37 7.42 9.91
N VAL A 399 -9.49 6.17 10.33
CA VAL A 399 -8.36 5.35 10.79
C VAL A 399 -8.19 4.21 9.81
N PHE A 400 -6.97 3.92 9.46
CA PHE A 400 -6.58 2.88 8.51
C PHE A 400 -5.59 1.93 9.17
N ALA A 401 -5.85 0.65 9.08
CA ALA A 401 -4.89 -0.41 9.39
C ALA A 401 -5.14 -1.57 8.43
N HIS A 402 -4.13 -2.40 8.17
CA HIS A 402 -4.32 -3.50 7.22
C HIS A 402 -5.37 -4.50 7.70
N HIS A 403 -5.45 -4.76 9.00
CA HIS A 403 -6.52 -5.56 9.63
C HIS A 403 -6.70 -5.20 11.11
N VAL A 404 -7.76 -5.72 11.73
CA VAL A 404 -7.94 -5.66 13.18
C VAL A 404 -6.85 -6.47 13.87
N LEU A 405 -6.11 -5.82 14.74
CA LEU A 405 -4.89 -6.36 15.31
C LEU A 405 -5.14 -7.51 16.30
N GLY A 406 -4.30 -8.54 16.19
CA GLY A 406 -4.27 -9.69 17.10
C GLY A 406 -5.35 -10.75 16.85
N SER A 407 -6.25 -10.52 15.91
CA SER A 407 -7.42 -11.35 15.74
C SER A 407 -7.42 -12.17 14.44
N GLY A 408 -6.90 -11.62 13.37
CA GLY A 408 -6.96 -12.23 12.06
C GLY A 408 -8.07 -11.65 11.20
N ARG A 409 -9.11 -12.43 10.88
CA ARG A 409 -10.11 -12.10 9.86
C ARG A 409 -11.48 -11.89 10.47
N GLY A 410 -12.31 -10.99 9.88
CA GLY A 410 -13.72 -10.85 10.25
C GLY A 410 -14.14 -9.45 10.74
N GLY A 411 -13.25 -8.48 10.78
CA GLY A 411 -13.62 -7.10 11.12
C GLY A 411 -14.18 -6.93 12.52
N VAL A 412 -15.45 -6.51 12.65
CA VAL A 412 -16.09 -6.27 13.97
C VAL A 412 -16.23 -7.53 14.82
N ASP A 413 -16.26 -8.71 14.19
CA ASP A 413 -16.38 -9.98 14.93
C ASP A 413 -15.13 -10.26 15.77
N GLU A 414 -14.01 -9.63 15.43
CA GLU A 414 -12.74 -9.73 16.11
C GLU A 414 -12.38 -8.46 16.92
N ALA A 415 -13.18 -7.39 16.79
CA ALA A 415 -12.84 -6.07 17.36
C ALA A 415 -12.91 -5.99 18.89
N ASP A 416 -13.46 -7.01 19.56
CA ASP A 416 -13.49 -7.11 21.02
C ASP A 416 -12.22 -7.75 21.60
N LEU A 417 -11.32 -8.25 20.75
CA LEU A 417 -10.20 -9.07 21.21
C LEU A 417 -8.91 -8.27 21.42
N TYR A 418 -8.11 -8.74 22.37
CA TYR A 418 -6.74 -8.33 22.69
C TYR A 418 -6.61 -6.82 22.87
N GLU A 419 -5.55 -6.21 22.36
CA GLU A 419 -5.36 -4.77 22.53
C GLU A 419 -6.36 -3.92 21.76
N TRP A 420 -7.08 -4.52 20.79
CA TRP A 420 -8.11 -3.81 20.04
C TRP A 420 -9.38 -3.60 20.87
N GLY A 421 -9.87 -4.64 21.52
CA GLY A 421 -11.11 -4.60 22.28
C GLY A 421 -11.00 -4.88 23.78
N GLY A 422 -9.84 -5.36 24.24
CA GLY A 422 -9.54 -5.52 25.66
C GLY A 422 -9.80 -6.91 26.25
N HIS A 423 -10.33 -7.85 25.47
CA HIS A 423 -10.67 -9.18 25.95
C HIS A 423 -9.77 -10.26 25.34
N GLY A 424 -9.47 -11.28 26.11
CA GLY A 424 -8.90 -12.51 25.57
C GLY A 424 -9.95 -13.34 24.83
N LYS A 425 -9.52 -14.37 24.11
CA LYS A 425 -10.39 -15.21 23.26
C LYS A 425 -11.53 -15.91 24.02
N LYS A 426 -11.38 -16.10 25.33
CA LYS A 426 -12.40 -16.69 26.19
C LYS A 426 -13.26 -15.64 26.93
N GLY A 427 -13.13 -14.37 26.55
CA GLY A 427 -13.84 -13.26 27.18
C GLY A 427 -13.19 -12.73 28.48
N GLU A 428 -12.01 -13.23 28.83
CA GLU A 428 -11.29 -12.73 30.00
C GLU A 428 -10.84 -11.27 29.82
N GLY A 429 -11.16 -10.43 30.78
CA GLY A 429 -10.72 -9.03 30.84
C GLY A 429 -9.29 -8.91 31.37
N SER A 430 -8.30 -8.94 30.49
CA SER A 430 -6.89 -8.87 30.88
C SER A 430 -6.17 -7.62 30.37
N PHE A 431 -6.88 -6.67 29.79
CA PHE A 431 -6.31 -5.48 29.16
C PHE A 431 -5.35 -4.69 30.08
N GLY A 432 -5.79 -4.35 31.28
CA GLY A 432 -4.96 -3.56 32.20
C GLY A 432 -3.66 -4.25 32.62
N GLN A 433 -3.65 -5.59 32.62
CA GLN A 433 -2.44 -6.38 32.91
C GLN A 433 -1.54 -6.49 31.68
N LYS A 434 -2.12 -6.63 30.49
CA LYS A 434 -1.39 -6.83 29.22
C LYS A 434 -0.92 -5.51 28.59
N ARG A 435 -1.63 -4.42 28.86
CA ARG A 435 -1.31 -3.06 28.37
C ARG A 435 -1.29 -2.04 29.51
N PRO A 436 -0.40 -2.20 30.50
CA PRO A 436 -0.28 -1.23 31.56
C PRO A 436 0.10 0.15 31.00
N GLY A 437 -0.61 1.19 31.38
CA GLY A 437 -0.39 2.54 30.85
C GLY A 437 -1.18 2.91 29.60
N TRP A 438 -1.92 1.98 28.99
CA TRP A 438 -2.92 2.30 27.98
C TRP A 438 -4.24 2.65 28.66
N GLU A 439 -4.83 3.77 28.26
CA GLU A 439 -6.07 4.26 28.88
C GLU A 439 -7.27 3.37 28.51
N LEU A 440 -7.39 3.04 27.23
CA LEU A 440 -8.49 2.28 26.64
C LEU A 440 -7.97 1.33 25.57
N PRO A 441 -8.62 0.20 25.32
CA PRO A 441 -8.42 -0.56 24.10
C PRO A 441 -8.62 0.32 22.85
N ILE A 442 -8.01 -0.07 21.74
CA ILE A 442 -7.97 0.77 20.52
C ILE A 442 -9.39 1.09 20.03
N HIS A 443 -10.29 0.10 20.00
CA HIS A 443 -11.68 0.33 19.60
C HIS A 443 -12.37 1.37 20.47
N GLN A 444 -12.30 1.23 21.80
CA GLN A 444 -12.92 2.17 22.73
C GLN A 444 -12.27 3.56 22.66
N LEU A 445 -10.97 3.63 22.38
CA LEU A 445 -10.30 4.90 22.12
C LEU A 445 -10.85 5.58 20.87
N MET A 446 -11.07 4.83 19.78
CA MET A 446 -11.70 5.34 18.57
C MET A 446 -13.15 5.81 18.81
N VAL A 447 -13.94 5.05 19.60
CA VAL A 447 -15.31 5.44 20.00
C VAL A 447 -15.30 6.74 20.79
N LYS A 448 -14.47 6.83 21.84
CA LYS A 448 -14.31 8.02 22.69
C LYS A 448 -14.01 9.27 21.86
N HIS A 449 -13.16 9.15 20.86
CA HIS A 449 -12.73 10.27 20.02
C HIS A 449 -13.52 10.43 18.72
N LYS A 450 -14.70 9.74 18.62
CA LYS A 450 -15.66 9.92 17.53
C LYS A 450 -15.07 9.61 16.15
N VAL A 451 -14.27 8.56 16.02
CA VAL A 451 -13.84 8.05 14.71
C VAL A 451 -15.07 7.66 13.90
N ASN A 452 -15.11 8.03 12.64
CA ASN A 452 -16.24 7.76 11.75
C ASN A 452 -16.13 6.42 11.05
N ILE A 453 -14.96 6.17 10.44
CA ILE A 453 -14.73 4.95 9.67
C ILE A 453 -13.34 4.41 10.03
N PHE A 454 -13.27 3.10 10.26
CA PHE A 454 -12.05 2.32 10.25
C PHE A 454 -11.99 1.52 8.95
N PHE A 455 -10.97 1.78 8.13
CA PHE A 455 -10.73 1.07 6.88
C PHE A 455 -9.70 -0.03 7.08
N GLN A 456 -9.97 -1.22 6.54
CA GLN A 456 -9.08 -2.37 6.58
C GLN A 456 -9.06 -3.13 5.25
N GLY A 457 -8.04 -3.96 5.01
CA GLY A 457 -7.88 -4.91 3.92
C GLY A 457 -7.77 -6.34 4.44
N HIS A 458 -6.86 -7.16 3.87
CA HIS A 458 -6.50 -8.49 4.32
C HIS A 458 -7.47 -9.60 3.92
N ASP A 459 -8.77 -9.36 3.90
CA ASP A 459 -9.78 -10.41 3.67
C ASP A 459 -10.24 -10.52 2.23
N HIS A 460 -9.80 -9.60 1.36
CA HIS A 460 -9.98 -9.66 -0.09
C HIS A 460 -11.46 -9.65 -0.55
N LEU A 461 -12.32 -8.96 0.17
CA LEU A 461 -13.72 -8.75 -0.21
C LEU A 461 -14.13 -7.32 0.11
N TYR A 462 -15.27 -6.90 -0.38
CA TYR A 462 -15.95 -5.72 0.16
C TYR A 462 -16.83 -6.16 1.34
N CYS A 463 -16.64 -5.55 2.52
CA CYS A 463 -17.59 -5.72 3.62
C CYS A 463 -17.74 -4.41 4.40
N GLN A 464 -18.99 -3.98 4.59
CA GLN A 464 -19.33 -2.87 5.47
C GLN A 464 -20.02 -3.42 6.71
N GLN A 465 -19.42 -3.18 7.87
CA GLN A 465 -19.97 -3.50 9.18
C GLN A 465 -20.06 -2.24 10.04
N GLU A 466 -20.75 -2.28 11.16
CA GLU A 466 -20.80 -1.19 12.13
C GLU A 466 -20.73 -1.74 13.55
N LYS A 467 -19.93 -1.08 14.41
CA LYS A 467 -19.85 -1.37 15.84
C LYS A 467 -19.66 -0.07 16.62
N ASP A 468 -20.49 0.14 17.63
CA ASP A 468 -20.47 1.30 18.52
C ASP A 468 -20.42 2.64 17.77
N GLY A 469 -21.14 2.70 16.64
CA GLY A 469 -21.23 3.86 15.77
C GLY A 469 -19.98 4.09 14.89
N ILE A 470 -19.01 3.19 14.87
CA ILE A 470 -17.88 3.20 13.94
C ILE A 470 -18.18 2.23 12.79
N ILE A 471 -18.06 2.71 11.56
CA ILE A 471 -18.09 1.84 10.39
C ILE A 471 -16.74 1.14 10.24
N TYR A 472 -16.75 -0.19 10.17
CA TYR A 472 -15.63 -1.02 9.79
C TYR A 472 -15.78 -1.38 8.31
N GLN A 473 -14.90 -0.83 7.48
CA GLN A 473 -14.95 -0.98 6.03
C GLN A 473 -13.79 -1.84 5.54
N GLU A 474 -14.09 -3.07 5.16
CA GLU A 474 -13.17 -3.93 4.43
C GLU A 474 -13.08 -3.52 2.96
N VAL A 475 -11.86 -3.32 2.48
CA VAL A 475 -11.57 -2.81 1.13
C VAL A 475 -11.31 -3.97 0.17
N PRO A 476 -12.01 -4.04 -0.97
CA PRO A 476 -11.89 -5.16 -1.90
C PRO A 476 -10.55 -5.18 -2.64
N MET A 477 -10.13 -6.38 -3.07
CA MET A 477 -9.02 -6.53 -4.03
C MET A 477 -9.31 -5.74 -5.32
N PRO A 478 -8.32 -5.03 -5.89
CA PRO A 478 -8.50 -4.30 -7.15
C PRO A 478 -8.35 -5.17 -8.40
N SER A 479 -7.85 -6.41 -8.27
CA SER A 479 -7.26 -7.19 -9.36
C SER A 479 -7.80 -8.62 -9.49
N ASP A 480 -8.76 -9.03 -8.62
CA ASP A 480 -9.30 -10.40 -8.61
C ASP A 480 -10.19 -10.68 -9.81
N HIS A 481 -9.69 -11.46 -10.77
CA HIS A 481 -10.41 -11.86 -11.96
C HIS A 481 -11.39 -13.04 -11.76
N GLY A 482 -11.40 -13.60 -10.55
CA GLY A 482 -12.42 -14.56 -10.11
C GLY A 482 -13.67 -13.88 -9.55
N TYR A 483 -13.58 -12.59 -9.25
CA TYR A 483 -14.68 -11.81 -8.64
C TYR A 483 -15.26 -12.49 -7.41
N ILE A 484 -14.37 -12.94 -6.51
CA ILE A 484 -14.75 -13.75 -5.33
C ILE A 484 -14.84 -12.87 -4.09
N ALA A 485 -15.77 -13.19 -3.18
CA ALA A 485 -15.78 -12.67 -1.82
C ALA A 485 -14.96 -13.65 -0.94
N TYR A 486 -13.64 -13.47 -0.95
CA TYR A 486 -12.77 -14.32 -0.13
C TYR A 486 -13.07 -14.13 1.35
N ASN A 487 -12.97 -15.22 2.12
CA ASN A 487 -13.13 -15.20 3.57
C ASN A 487 -14.49 -14.65 4.07
N GLU A 488 -15.53 -14.59 3.21
CA GLU A 488 -16.86 -14.07 3.62
C GLU A 488 -17.48 -14.82 4.80
N GLU A 489 -17.09 -16.08 4.99
CA GLU A 489 -17.52 -16.91 6.12
C GLU A 489 -16.98 -16.45 7.48
N ARG A 490 -15.98 -15.54 7.48
CA ARG A 490 -15.42 -14.92 8.68
C ARG A 490 -16.26 -13.76 9.19
N TYR A 491 -17.19 -13.29 8.39
CA TYR A 491 -18.03 -12.13 8.68
C TYR A 491 -19.44 -12.59 9.03
N ALA A 492 -19.77 -12.58 10.33
CA ALA A 492 -21.11 -12.95 10.80
C ALA A 492 -22.17 -11.89 10.41
N SER A 493 -21.75 -10.63 10.21
CA SER A 493 -22.62 -9.51 9.89
C SER A 493 -22.08 -8.64 8.77
N GLY A 494 -22.86 -7.67 8.32
CA GLY A 494 -22.43 -6.65 7.36
C GLY A 494 -22.88 -6.90 5.93
N LYS A 495 -22.69 -5.87 5.09
CA LYS A 495 -22.93 -5.93 3.66
C LYS A 495 -21.68 -6.46 2.96
N LYS A 496 -21.71 -7.72 2.57
CA LYS A 496 -20.61 -8.41 1.87
C LYS A 496 -20.84 -8.40 0.36
N LEU A 497 -19.80 -8.11 -0.42
CA LEU A 497 -19.82 -8.16 -1.89
C LEU A 497 -18.47 -8.70 -2.39
N PRO A 498 -18.46 -9.36 -3.55
CA PRO A 498 -17.23 -9.89 -4.12
C PRO A 498 -16.30 -8.79 -4.62
N SER A 499 -14.99 -9.11 -4.75
CA SER A 499 -14.01 -8.33 -5.51
C SER A 499 -14.40 -8.35 -7.00
N SER A 500 -13.91 -7.49 -7.88
CA SER A 500 -12.80 -6.58 -7.86
C SER A 500 -13.28 -5.13 -7.93
N GLY A 501 -12.40 -4.21 -7.46
CA GLY A 501 -12.71 -2.80 -7.53
C GLY A 501 -11.93 -1.97 -6.51
N TYR A 502 -12.44 -0.79 -6.20
CA TYR A 502 -11.84 0.14 -5.24
C TYR A 502 -12.93 0.95 -4.53
N LEU A 503 -12.57 1.64 -3.47
CA LEU A 503 -13.48 2.59 -2.83
C LEU A 503 -13.20 4.01 -3.33
N ARG A 504 -14.26 4.71 -3.70
CA ARG A 504 -14.29 6.15 -3.92
C ARG A 504 -14.96 6.81 -2.73
N VAL A 505 -14.26 7.72 -2.07
CA VAL A 505 -14.75 8.42 -0.89
C VAL A 505 -14.80 9.91 -1.19
N THR A 506 -16.01 10.46 -1.17
CA THR A 506 -16.25 11.90 -1.33
C THR A 506 -16.53 12.52 0.03
N VAL A 507 -15.67 13.45 0.43
CA VAL A 507 -15.85 14.22 1.67
C VAL A 507 -16.39 15.58 1.32
N THR A 508 -17.50 15.94 1.96
CA THR A 508 -18.13 17.27 1.83
C THR A 508 -18.28 17.92 3.21
N PRO A 509 -18.56 19.21 3.31
CA PRO A 509 -18.84 19.83 4.61
C PRO A 509 -20.05 19.24 5.36
N ARG A 510 -20.93 18.51 4.67
CA ARG A 510 -22.17 17.98 5.26
C ARG A 510 -22.11 16.48 5.57
N GLN A 511 -21.41 15.72 4.73
CA GLN A 511 -21.36 14.26 4.83
C GLN A 511 -20.14 13.69 4.10
N VAL A 512 -19.84 12.45 4.40
CA VAL A 512 -18.90 11.59 3.66
C VAL A 512 -19.73 10.57 2.93
N LYS A 513 -19.53 10.43 1.61
CA LYS A 513 -20.11 9.35 0.81
C LYS A 513 -19.02 8.36 0.46
N VAL A 514 -19.29 7.07 0.72
CA VAL A 514 -18.42 5.95 0.34
C VAL A 514 -19.12 5.13 -0.74
N GLU A 515 -18.42 4.87 -1.83
CA GLU A 515 -18.92 4.12 -2.97
C GLU A 515 -17.96 2.97 -3.29
N TYR A 516 -18.50 1.77 -3.44
CA TYR A 516 -17.76 0.64 -4.00
C TYR A 516 -17.87 0.66 -5.51
N VAL A 517 -16.79 1.02 -6.18
CA VAL A 517 -16.69 1.07 -7.64
C VAL A 517 -16.09 -0.25 -8.14
N ARG A 518 -16.84 -0.96 -8.98
CA ARG A 518 -16.47 -2.27 -9.52
C ARG A 518 -15.56 -2.16 -10.74
N SER A 519 -14.71 -3.15 -10.87
CA SER A 519 -13.86 -3.32 -12.05
C SER A 519 -14.05 -4.70 -12.67
N PHE A 520 -14.09 -4.74 -14.01
CA PHE A 520 -14.28 -5.94 -14.79
C PHE A 520 -13.32 -5.98 -15.97
N LEU A 521 -12.90 -7.18 -16.39
CA LEU A 521 -12.26 -7.36 -17.69
C LEU A 521 -13.31 -7.17 -18.80
N PRO A 522 -12.93 -6.71 -20.02
CA PRO A 522 -13.88 -6.49 -21.11
C PRO A 522 -14.73 -7.72 -21.45
N LYS A 523 -14.15 -8.91 -21.35
CA LYS A 523 -14.84 -10.19 -21.63
C LYS A 523 -15.89 -10.56 -20.57
N ASP A 524 -15.80 -9.96 -19.37
CA ASP A 524 -16.65 -10.27 -18.22
C ASP A 524 -17.72 -9.17 -18.00
N GLU A 525 -17.72 -8.14 -18.85
CA GLU A 525 -18.74 -7.09 -18.80
C GLU A 525 -20.07 -7.59 -19.38
N THR A 526 -21.16 -7.28 -18.68
CA THR A 526 -22.55 -7.58 -19.08
C THR A 526 -23.41 -6.31 -18.97
N ALA A 527 -24.72 -6.43 -19.14
CA ALA A 527 -25.63 -5.32 -18.86
C ALA A 527 -25.56 -4.85 -17.41
N ASP A 528 -25.36 -5.79 -16.46
CA ASP A 528 -25.38 -5.56 -15.02
C ASP A 528 -23.97 -5.39 -14.40
N THR A 529 -22.93 -5.83 -15.10
CA THR A 529 -21.53 -5.79 -14.65
C THR A 529 -20.69 -4.94 -15.59
N LYS A 530 -20.61 -3.64 -15.34
CA LYS A 530 -19.83 -2.72 -16.17
C LYS A 530 -18.66 -2.13 -15.40
N GLN A 531 -17.56 -1.92 -16.12
CA GLN A 531 -16.42 -1.17 -15.60
C GLN A 531 -16.86 0.17 -15.03
N GLY A 532 -16.47 0.45 -13.79
CA GLY A 532 -16.80 1.70 -13.11
C GLY A 532 -18.22 1.77 -12.52
N SER A 533 -19.00 0.67 -12.57
CA SER A 533 -20.32 0.64 -11.93
C SER A 533 -20.20 0.67 -10.40
N VAL A 534 -21.15 1.34 -9.74
CA VAL A 534 -21.21 1.41 -8.28
C VAL A 534 -22.09 0.27 -7.76
N ALA A 535 -21.49 -0.66 -7.01
CA ALA A 535 -22.20 -1.82 -6.44
C ALA A 535 -22.85 -1.52 -5.09
N HIS A 536 -22.29 -0.59 -4.33
CA HIS A 536 -22.83 -0.17 -3.03
C HIS A 536 -22.42 1.26 -2.73
N THR A 537 -23.28 1.97 -2.00
CA THR A 537 -23.02 3.33 -1.51
C THR A 537 -23.66 3.52 -0.14
N TYR A 538 -23.00 4.31 0.70
CA TYR A 538 -23.55 4.77 1.96
C TYR A 538 -22.99 6.15 2.34
N ASP A 539 -23.74 6.85 3.18
CA ASP A 539 -23.36 8.17 3.67
C ASP A 539 -23.06 8.14 5.18
N VAL A 540 -22.05 8.91 5.58
CA VAL A 540 -21.64 9.07 6.97
C VAL A 540 -21.75 10.54 7.36
N LYS A 541 -22.53 10.82 8.39
CA LYS A 541 -22.68 12.17 8.95
C LYS A 541 -21.59 12.45 9.97
N SER A 542 -21.31 13.74 10.16
CA SER A 542 -20.42 14.17 11.25
C SER A 542 -20.97 13.75 12.60
N LYS A 543 -20.08 13.30 13.48
CA LYS A 543 -20.36 13.03 14.91
C LYS A 543 -20.06 14.25 15.79
N LEU A 544 -19.50 15.31 15.20
CA LEU A 544 -19.33 16.60 15.87
C LEU A 544 -20.56 17.46 15.53
N ALA A 545 -21.18 17.98 16.59
CA ALA A 545 -22.32 18.89 16.46
C ALA A 545 -21.92 20.23 15.82
#